data_6e73953bf8c575ac5b08ee5f17e0a77c
#
_entry.id   6e73953bf8c575ac5b08ee5f17e0a77c
#
_cell.length_a   1.000
_cell.length_b   1.000
_cell.length_c   1.000
_cell.angle_alpha   90.00
_cell.angle_beta   90.00
_cell.angle_gamma   90.00
#
_symmetry.space_group_name_H-M   'P 1'
#
loop_
_entity.id
_entity.type
_entity.pdbx_description
1 polymer ?
#
loop_
_entity_poly.entity_id
_entity_poly.type
_entity_poly.pdbx_seq_one_letter_code
_entity_poly.pdbx_strand_id
1 'polypeptide(L)'
;MFEVRMADILVIGGGGAGIRAAITAAELGQRVILLSKGPLSRTGITPVAGEGVEGAVNEGDSSELHYEDTVKAGRGLADENLVNALAQDSIARIHDLESYGAKFKKNPDGSFATSLRPGQTHSRNLFIIGGGYGLAASLFRKLCRLPNILLIDDAIVIKLLIQDGKAAGAIYLDIRTGEVHVVSARSTIIAIGGYEELWPFTDTPPDTTGEGLAMAYQAGAHLIDLEMVLYYPGVVVYPPAARGWLVQYEYILNPDILDGRVLNGKGEVFIGGFPARDEFMRAVRDQVKQGTASPHGGFYVDLTQSRYSREVLTERLESWLHQFSNLKQVGIDLRDDKLEMAPAAHYCLGGIKIDEFGRTNIEGLFAAGEVTGNVHGANRMSGNALSETQVFGNRAGQQACEFAAKAGVMPGSYEAEVLREYKTVNGWRAGKDKGVRPIELKARLQDVMAQFVGLERDEQSLNDGLAEVCKLRKDVLPLLTVLPIRRFCYEVQEAYEIRGMLDLAEIVILSALDRKETRGHHYRLDYPQTDKTPYHTSIRLVKGEHKIATIPVTKLKS
;
A
#
# COMPACT_ATOMS: atom_id res chain seq x y z
N MET A 1 -17.58 -30.07 1.44
CA MET A 1 -16.58 -30.63 2.41
C MET A 1 -15.39 -29.71 2.36
N PHE A 2 -14.92 -29.18 3.46
CA PHE A 2 -13.72 -28.31 3.44
C PHE A 2 -12.45 -29.15 3.45
N GLU A 3 -11.37 -28.61 2.88
CA GLU A 3 -10.04 -29.20 2.86
C GLU A 3 -9.15 -28.48 3.88
N VAL A 4 -8.31 -29.23 4.57
CA VAL A 4 -7.23 -28.69 5.42
C VAL A 4 -5.91 -28.98 4.73
N ARG A 5 -5.21 -27.94 4.33
CA ARG A 5 -3.87 -28.02 3.73
C ARG A 5 -2.82 -27.69 4.77
N MET A 6 -1.70 -28.39 4.70
CA MET A 6 -0.60 -28.22 5.65
C MET A 6 0.61 -27.57 4.96
N ALA A 7 1.16 -26.54 5.58
CA ALA A 7 2.38 -25.87 5.15
C ALA A 7 3.36 -25.68 6.32
N ASP A 8 4.62 -25.45 6.02
CA ASP A 8 5.56 -24.95 7.01
C ASP A 8 5.37 -23.43 7.15
N ILE A 9 5.22 -22.74 6.01
CA ILE A 9 4.98 -21.30 5.93
C ILE A 9 3.72 -21.02 5.10
N LEU A 10 2.81 -20.23 5.65
CA LEU A 10 1.72 -19.61 4.90
C LEU A 10 2.09 -18.17 4.56
N VAL A 11 2.01 -17.79 3.30
CA VAL A 11 2.14 -16.40 2.84
C VAL A 11 0.78 -15.92 2.33
N ILE A 12 0.32 -14.79 2.82
CA ILE A 12 -0.95 -14.16 2.44
C ILE A 12 -0.66 -12.87 1.68
N GLY A 13 -0.97 -12.85 0.39
CA GLY A 13 -0.75 -11.73 -0.52
C GLY A 13 0.27 -12.02 -1.61
N GLY A 14 -0.15 -11.83 -2.87
CA GLY A 14 0.62 -12.10 -4.09
C GLY A 14 1.38 -10.90 -4.66
N GLY A 15 1.57 -9.83 -3.88
CA GLY A 15 2.37 -8.67 -4.23
C GLY A 15 3.89 -8.89 -4.11
N GLY A 16 4.67 -7.83 -4.36
CA GLY A 16 6.15 -7.90 -4.32
C GLY A 16 6.71 -8.47 -3.03
N ALA A 17 6.18 -8.06 -1.88
CA ALA A 17 6.64 -8.51 -0.57
C ALA A 17 6.30 -10.00 -0.33
N GLY A 18 5.06 -10.41 -0.64
CA GLY A 18 4.65 -11.80 -0.43
C GLY A 18 5.38 -12.79 -1.34
N ILE A 19 5.54 -12.46 -2.62
CA ILE A 19 6.31 -13.29 -3.55
C ILE A 19 7.77 -13.38 -3.08
N ARG A 20 8.38 -12.26 -2.66
CA ARG A 20 9.73 -12.26 -2.11
C ARG A 20 9.87 -13.16 -0.88
N ALA A 21 8.92 -13.04 0.07
CA ALA A 21 8.90 -13.88 1.27
C ALA A 21 8.77 -15.38 0.93
N ALA A 22 7.88 -15.71 -0.01
CA ALA A 22 7.69 -17.09 -0.47
C ALA A 22 8.94 -17.67 -1.14
N ILE A 23 9.63 -16.88 -2.00
CA ILE A 23 10.89 -17.27 -2.62
C ILE A 23 11.93 -17.56 -1.54
N THR A 24 12.13 -16.64 -0.59
CA THR A 24 13.12 -16.80 0.49
C THR A 24 12.83 -18.04 1.32
N ALA A 25 11.59 -18.24 1.72
CA ALA A 25 11.21 -19.42 2.52
C ALA A 25 11.42 -20.73 1.75
N ALA A 26 11.10 -20.77 0.47
CA ALA A 26 11.28 -21.94 -0.36
C ALA A 26 12.77 -22.26 -0.63
N GLU A 27 13.60 -21.24 -0.86
CA GLU A 27 15.06 -21.41 -1.00
C GLU A 27 15.71 -21.95 0.28
N LEU A 28 15.12 -21.67 1.44
CA LEU A 28 15.51 -22.25 2.73
C LEU A 28 14.88 -23.63 2.99
N GLY A 29 14.27 -24.24 1.97
CA GLY A 29 13.77 -25.62 2.02
C GLY A 29 12.39 -25.81 2.65
N GLN A 30 11.66 -24.74 2.97
CA GLN A 30 10.32 -24.84 3.58
C GLN A 30 9.25 -25.14 2.52
N ARG A 31 8.19 -25.85 2.92
CA ARG A 31 6.97 -26.02 2.12
C ARG A 31 6.09 -24.80 2.30
N VAL A 32 5.89 -24.04 1.22
CA VAL A 32 5.18 -22.76 1.24
C VAL A 32 3.81 -22.91 0.57
N ILE A 33 2.77 -22.36 1.18
CA ILE A 33 1.51 -22.06 0.52
C ILE A 33 1.41 -20.55 0.39
N LEU A 34 1.23 -20.05 -0.84
CA LEU A 34 1.00 -18.64 -1.14
C LEU A 34 -0.45 -18.47 -1.59
N LEU A 35 -1.24 -17.71 -0.82
CA LEU A 35 -2.62 -17.33 -1.16
C LEU A 35 -2.63 -15.94 -1.75
N SER A 36 -3.31 -15.79 -2.89
CA SER A 36 -3.50 -14.49 -3.55
C SER A 36 -4.98 -14.26 -3.83
N LYS A 37 -5.47 -13.05 -3.52
CA LYS A 37 -6.85 -12.63 -3.73
C LYS A 37 -7.23 -12.60 -5.22
N GLY A 38 -6.27 -12.32 -6.09
CA GLY A 38 -6.42 -12.37 -7.54
C GLY A 38 -5.18 -12.99 -8.21
N PRO A 39 -5.12 -12.99 -9.56
CA PRO A 39 -4.02 -13.58 -10.30
C PRO A 39 -2.66 -13.00 -9.95
N LEU A 40 -1.72 -13.86 -9.56
CA LEU A 40 -0.35 -13.49 -9.19
C LEU A 40 0.34 -12.67 -10.29
N SER A 41 1.13 -11.69 -9.91
CA SER A 41 1.83 -10.73 -10.77
C SER A 41 0.97 -9.82 -11.64
N ARG A 42 -0.36 -9.86 -11.48
CA ARG A 42 -1.32 -9.04 -12.26
C ARG A 42 -2.27 -8.23 -11.40
N THR A 43 -2.33 -8.51 -10.10
CA THR A 43 -3.14 -7.82 -9.08
C THR A 43 -2.24 -7.19 -8.04
N GLY A 44 -2.80 -6.26 -7.25
CA GLY A 44 -2.06 -5.45 -6.28
C GLY A 44 -1.24 -4.33 -6.92
N ILE A 45 -0.60 -3.53 -6.08
CA ILE A 45 0.09 -2.29 -6.47
C ILE A 45 1.39 -2.57 -7.25
N THR A 46 2.12 -3.65 -6.92
CA THR A 46 3.44 -3.91 -7.50
C THR A 46 3.48 -3.88 -9.03
N PRO A 47 2.55 -4.52 -9.79
CA PRO A 47 2.58 -4.50 -11.24
C PRO A 47 2.32 -3.12 -11.87
N VAL A 48 1.59 -2.25 -11.19
CA VAL A 48 1.21 -0.92 -11.69
C VAL A 48 2.10 0.19 -11.15
N ALA A 49 3.08 -0.13 -10.29
CA ALA A 49 4.02 0.86 -9.77
C ALA A 49 4.81 1.53 -10.90
N GLY A 50 4.74 2.86 -10.95
CA GLY A 50 5.37 3.66 -12.01
C GLY A 50 6.86 3.95 -11.79
N GLU A 51 7.40 3.58 -10.63
CA GLU A 51 8.76 3.90 -10.23
C GLU A 51 9.64 2.65 -10.13
N GLY A 52 10.94 2.87 -9.92
CA GLY A 52 11.91 1.83 -9.69
C GLY A 52 12.10 1.50 -8.21
N VAL A 53 13.18 0.81 -7.93
CA VAL A 53 13.66 0.51 -6.59
C VAL A 53 14.76 1.49 -6.18
N GLU A 54 14.98 1.67 -4.89
CA GLU A 54 16.07 2.48 -4.36
C GLU A 54 17.16 1.64 -3.73
N GLY A 55 18.40 2.05 -3.96
CA GLY A 55 19.57 1.52 -3.32
C GLY A 55 20.83 2.27 -3.72
N ALA A 56 21.76 2.43 -2.80
CA ALA A 56 23.02 3.13 -2.96
C ALA A 56 24.03 2.26 -3.75
N VAL A 57 23.77 2.05 -5.04
CA VAL A 57 24.54 1.13 -5.90
C VAL A 57 25.65 1.80 -6.69
N ASN A 58 25.66 3.13 -6.80
CA ASN A 58 26.63 3.89 -7.58
C ASN A 58 27.69 4.54 -6.67
N GLU A 59 28.86 4.82 -7.23
CA GLU A 59 29.95 5.52 -6.54
C GLU A 59 29.50 6.89 -6.01
N GLY A 60 29.92 7.23 -4.80
CA GLY A 60 29.59 8.48 -4.12
C GLY A 60 28.31 8.44 -3.27
N ASP A 61 27.48 7.41 -3.42
CA ASP A 61 26.32 7.16 -2.55
C ASP A 61 26.64 6.06 -1.51
N SER A 62 25.87 5.99 -0.43
CA SER A 62 26.03 4.97 0.61
C SER A 62 24.73 4.61 1.31
N SER A 63 24.71 3.46 1.98
CA SER A 63 23.57 3.06 2.83
C SER A 63 23.31 4.06 3.94
N GLU A 64 24.34 4.73 4.47
CA GLU A 64 24.23 5.76 5.51
C GLU A 64 23.51 7.00 4.96
N LEU A 65 23.84 7.46 3.75
CA LEU A 65 23.15 8.57 3.10
C LEU A 65 21.70 8.21 2.75
N HIS A 66 21.47 6.97 2.33
CA HIS A 66 20.10 6.46 2.09
C HIS A 66 19.27 6.45 3.39
N TYR A 67 19.90 6.00 4.49
CA TYR A 67 19.29 6.04 5.82
C TYR A 67 18.96 7.47 6.26
N GLU A 68 19.90 8.41 6.20
CA GLU A 68 19.72 9.80 6.61
C GLU A 68 18.60 10.50 5.84
N ASP A 69 18.59 10.35 4.51
CA ASP A 69 17.56 10.91 3.64
C ASP A 69 16.17 10.34 3.98
N THR A 70 16.08 9.02 4.23
CA THR A 70 14.83 8.35 4.57
C THR A 70 14.29 8.78 5.93
N VAL A 71 15.14 8.86 6.95
CA VAL A 71 14.76 9.37 8.30
C VAL A 71 14.26 10.81 8.21
N LYS A 72 14.97 11.66 7.46
CA LYS A 72 14.58 13.05 7.23
C LYS A 72 13.24 13.16 6.50
N ALA A 73 13.03 12.37 5.45
CA ALA A 73 11.77 12.32 4.70
C ALA A 73 10.60 11.91 5.59
N GLY A 74 10.79 11.00 6.53
CA GLY A 74 9.79 10.49 7.47
C GLY A 74 9.29 11.49 8.52
N ARG A 75 9.77 12.75 8.49
CA ARG A 75 9.33 13.85 9.37
C ARG A 75 9.41 13.51 10.87
N GLY A 76 10.41 12.71 11.25
CA GLY A 76 10.68 12.30 12.63
C GLY A 76 9.84 11.15 13.15
N LEU A 77 8.98 10.54 12.32
CA LEU A 77 8.07 9.44 12.72
C LEU A 77 8.57 8.06 12.25
N ALA A 78 9.59 7.98 11.39
CA ALA A 78 10.14 6.70 10.94
C ALA A 78 10.87 5.97 12.08
N ASP A 79 10.69 4.65 12.19
CA ASP A 79 11.49 3.79 13.07
C ASP A 79 12.88 3.62 12.48
N GLU A 80 13.90 4.13 13.18
CA GLU A 80 15.26 4.17 12.66
C GLU A 80 15.89 2.79 12.48
N ASN A 81 15.47 1.75 13.24
CA ASN A 81 15.94 0.38 13.01
C ASN A 81 15.40 -0.18 11.70
N LEU A 82 14.12 0.11 11.39
CA LEU A 82 13.52 -0.32 10.12
C LEU A 82 14.14 0.41 8.94
N VAL A 83 14.38 1.72 9.06
CA VAL A 83 15.05 2.51 8.01
C VAL A 83 16.47 2.01 7.78
N ASN A 84 17.22 1.72 8.85
CA ASN A 84 18.56 1.15 8.74
C ASN A 84 18.54 -0.21 8.02
N ALA A 85 17.60 -1.10 8.39
CA ALA A 85 17.41 -2.38 7.72
C ALA A 85 17.10 -2.20 6.22
N LEU A 86 16.23 -1.25 5.86
CA LEU A 86 15.92 -0.92 4.48
C LEU A 86 17.17 -0.46 3.72
N ALA A 87 17.90 0.51 4.25
CA ALA A 87 19.06 1.09 3.59
C ALA A 87 20.21 0.09 3.40
N GLN A 88 20.49 -0.70 4.44
CA GLN A 88 21.60 -1.68 4.41
C GLN A 88 21.34 -2.85 3.46
N ASP A 89 20.11 -3.37 3.43
CA ASP A 89 19.80 -4.57 2.64
C ASP A 89 19.43 -4.28 1.19
N SER A 90 19.02 -3.05 0.85
CA SER A 90 18.47 -2.69 -0.46
C SER A 90 19.40 -3.06 -1.62
N ILE A 91 20.70 -2.86 -1.47
CA ILE A 91 21.72 -3.16 -2.50
C ILE A 91 21.71 -4.65 -2.85
N ALA A 92 21.75 -5.52 -1.83
CA ALA A 92 21.71 -6.96 -2.06
C ALA A 92 20.39 -7.41 -2.71
N ARG A 93 19.27 -6.76 -2.36
CA ARG A 93 17.95 -7.07 -2.97
C ARG A 93 17.86 -6.65 -4.43
N ILE A 94 18.53 -5.57 -4.83
CA ILE A 94 18.66 -5.17 -6.23
C ILE A 94 19.40 -6.24 -7.05
N HIS A 95 20.50 -6.77 -6.54
CA HIS A 95 21.23 -7.86 -7.20
C HIS A 95 20.42 -9.16 -7.25
N ASP A 96 19.64 -9.47 -6.22
CA ASP A 96 18.70 -10.59 -6.28
C ASP A 96 17.72 -10.44 -7.44
N LEU A 97 17.12 -9.25 -7.59
CA LEU A 97 16.19 -8.97 -8.69
C LEU A 97 16.85 -9.14 -10.07
N GLU A 98 18.11 -8.68 -10.25
CA GLU A 98 18.87 -8.94 -11.49
C GLU A 98 19.01 -10.45 -11.72
N SER A 99 19.36 -11.22 -10.68
CA SER A 99 19.51 -12.67 -10.76
C SER A 99 18.19 -13.39 -11.10
N TYR A 100 17.06 -12.82 -10.72
CA TYR A 100 15.72 -13.32 -11.07
C TYR A 100 15.28 -12.92 -12.48
N GLY A 101 16.09 -12.06 -13.14
CA GLY A 101 15.90 -11.63 -14.53
C GLY A 101 15.16 -10.30 -14.67
N ALA A 102 15.11 -9.48 -13.62
CA ALA A 102 14.74 -8.08 -13.77
C ALA A 102 15.82 -7.35 -14.58
N LYS A 103 15.38 -6.55 -15.52
CA LYS A 103 16.29 -5.75 -16.36
C LYS A 103 16.29 -4.32 -15.87
N PHE A 104 17.45 -3.84 -15.45
CA PHE A 104 17.66 -2.47 -15.06
C PHE A 104 18.25 -1.67 -16.24
N LYS A 105 17.87 -0.39 -16.35
CA LYS A 105 18.50 0.54 -17.26
C LYS A 105 19.94 0.75 -16.83
N LYS A 106 20.88 0.66 -17.76
CA LYS A 106 22.33 0.84 -17.51
C LYS A 106 22.83 2.03 -18.30
N ASN A 107 23.87 2.67 -17.77
CA ASN A 107 24.67 3.66 -18.48
C ASN A 107 25.60 2.97 -19.49
N PRO A 108 26.22 3.72 -20.44
CA PRO A 108 27.17 3.15 -21.40
C PRO A 108 28.39 2.44 -20.79
N ASP A 109 28.77 2.82 -19.57
CA ASP A 109 29.87 2.20 -18.80
C ASP A 109 29.44 0.93 -18.04
N GLY A 110 28.17 0.55 -18.10
CA GLY A 110 27.60 -0.62 -17.43
C GLY A 110 27.10 -0.36 -16.00
N SER A 111 27.31 0.82 -15.44
CA SER A 111 26.72 1.22 -14.15
C SER A 111 25.19 1.35 -14.23
N PHE A 112 24.51 1.34 -13.07
CA PHE A 112 23.07 1.53 -13.04
C PHE A 112 22.70 2.98 -13.40
N ALA A 113 21.76 3.16 -14.31
CA ALA A 113 21.15 4.47 -14.55
C ALA A 113 20.20 4.79 -13.38
N THR A 114 20.49 5.88 -12.69
CA THR A 114 19.70 6.33 -11.53
C THR A 114 19.15 7.74 -11.76
N SER A 115 18.13 8.12 -11.01
CA SER A 115 17.61 9.48 -10.97
C SER A 115 17.47 9.99 -9.54
N LEU A 116 17.62 11.30 -9.39
CA LEU A 116 17.37 12.01 -8.15
C LEU A 116 15.88 12.17 -7.92
N ARG A 117 15.43 11.97 -6.68
CA ARG A 117 14.05 12.21 -6.25
C ARG A 117 13.99 13.32 -5.19
N PRO A 118 12.81 13.98 -5.00
CA PRO A 118 12.68 14.99 -3.97
C PRO A 118 13.07 14.47 -2.59
N GLY A 119 13.94 15.22 -1.90
CA GLY A 119 14.44 14.88 -0.58
C GLY A 119 15.68 13.99 -0.55
N GLN A 120 16.17 13.51 -1.68
CA GLN A 120 17.43 12.76 -1.77
C GLN A 120 18.63 13.67 -1.90
N THR A 121 19.74 13.27 -1.28
CA THR A 121 21.06 13.91 -1.44
C THR A 121 21.83 13.34 -2.63
N HIS A 122 21.55 12.08 -3.00
CA HIS A 122 22.19 11.36 -4.11
C HIS A 122 21.18 10.66 -5.01
N SER A 123 21.54 10.48 -6.27
CA SER A 123 20.72 9.83 -7.28
C SER A 123 20.75 8.30 -7.07
N ARG A 124 19.67 7.73 -6.51
CA ARG A 124 19.62 6.28 -6.15
C ARG A 124 18.38 5.54 -6.62
N ASN A 125 17.44 6.21 -7.29
CA ASN A 125 16.27 5.56 -7.84
C ASN A 125 16.64 4.86 -9.15
N LEU A 126 16.58 3.51 -9.17
CA LEU A 126 16.92 2.68 -10.31
C LEU A 126 15.70 2.41 -11.17
N PHE A 127 15.88 2.41 -12.49
CA PHE A 127 14.81 2.11 -13.44
C PHE A 127 14.79 0.63 -13.79
N ILE A 128 13.66 -0.01 -13.54
CA ILE A 128 13.39 -1.36 -14.03
C ILE A 128 12.69 -1.23 -15.38
N ILE A 129 13.20 -1.92 -16.39
CA ILE A 129 12.54 -1.97 -17.72
C ILE A 129 11.19 -2.69 -17.57
N GLY A 130 10.13 -1.99 -17.94
CA GLY A 130 8.75 -2.42 -17.70
C GLY A 130 8.19 -2.02 -16.34
N GLY A 131 8.91 -1.17 -15.56
CA GLY A 131 8.44 -0.64 -14.28
C GLY A 131 8.07 -1.74 -13.28
N GLY A 132 6.99 -1.52 -12.54
CA GLY A 132 6.47 -2.49 -11.57
C GLY A 132 6.07 -3.84 -12.18
N TYR A 133 5.57 -3.84 -13.43
CA TYR A 133 5.29 -5.09 -14.14
C TYR A 133 6.58 -5.90 -14.40
N GLY A 134 7.68 -5.23 -14.80
CA GLY A 134 8.99 -5.87 -14.98
C GLY A 134 9.49 -6.52 -13.70
N LEU A 135 9.33 -5.85 -12.56
CA LEU A 135 9.63 -6.38 -11.23
C LEU A 135 8.74 -7.58 -10.91
N ALA A 136 7.43 -7.43 -10.98
CA ALA A 136 6.47 -8.50 -10.68
C ALA A 136 6.70 -9.75 -11.54
N ALA A 137 6.94 -9.56 -12.85
CA ALA A 137 7.21 -10.66 -13.78
C ALA A 137 8.54 -11.38 -13.47
N SER A 138 9.57 -10.67 -12.99
CA SER A 138 10.83 -11.30 -12.59
C SER A 138 10.69 -12.14 -11.33
N LEU A 139 10.00 -11.62 -10.33
CA LEU A 139 9.66 -12.34 -9.10
C LEU A 139 8.82 -13.58 -9.39
N PHE A 140 7.76 -13.44 -10.19
CA PHE A 140 6.88 -14.56 -10.56
C PHE A 140 7.64 -15.65 -11.32
N ARG A 141 8.52 -15.26 -12.25
CA ARG A 141 9.39 -16.20 -12.99
C ARG A 141 10.31 -17.00 -12.07
N LYS A 142 10.89 -16.35 -11.06
CA LYS A 142 11.72 -17.02 -10.04
C LYS A 142 10.88 -17.98 -9.20
N LEU A 143 9.74 -17.51 -8.71
CA LEU A 143 8.81 -18.27 -7.87
C LEU A 143 8.33 -19.57 -8.56
N CYS A 144 7.97 -19.51 -9.84
CA CYS A 144 7.52 -20.68 -10.61
C CYS A 144 8.60 -21.76 -10.83
N ARG A 145 9.87 -21.47 -10.53
CA ARG A 145 10.97 -22.44 -10.59
C ARG A 145 11.19 -23.20 -9.27
N LEU A 146 10.45 -22.86 -8.22
CA LEU A 146 10.59 -23.44 -6.89
C LEU A 146 9.48 -24.48 -6.67
N PRO A 147 9.81 -25.80 -6.64
CA PRO A 147 8.81 -26.87 -6.63
C PRO A 147 8.09 -27.03 -5.29
N ASN A 148 8.60 -26.44 -4.24
CA ASN A 148 8.07 -26.50 -2.87
C ASN A 148 7.12 -25.35 -2.53
N ILE A 149 6.64 -24.60 -3.53
CA ILE A 149 5.62 -23.56 -3.38
C ILE A 149 4.32 -24.02 -4.05
N LEU A 150 3.24 -24.05 -3.27
CA LEU A 150 1.88 -24.19 -3.78
C LEU A 150 1.24 -22.82 -3.89
N LEU A 151 0.86 -22.44 -5.11
CA LEU A 151 0.16 -21.19 -5.42
C LEU A 151 -1.34 -21.42 -5.46
N ILE A 152 -2.11 -20.57 -4.83
CA ILE A 152 -3.57 -20.57 -4.87
C ILE A 152 -4.04 -19.14 -5.16
N ASP A 153 -4.43 -18.90 -6.41
CA ASP A 153 -5.04 -17.66 -6.89
C ASP A 153 -6.56 -17.65 -6.63
N ASP A 154 -7.19 -16.49 -6.73
CA ASP A 154 -8.62 -16.28 -6.48
C ASP A 154 -9.05 -16.78 -5.09
N ALA A 155 -8.16 -16.61 -4.11
CA ALA A 155 -8.31 -17.05 -2.74
C ALA A 155 -8.29 -15.86 -1.77
N ILE A 156 -9.45 -15.43 -1.30
CA ILE A 156 -9.51 -14.41 -0.26
C ILE A 156 -9.38 -15.05 1.11
N VAL A 157 -8.40 -14.59 1.90
CA VAL A 157 -8.26 -14.98 3.29
C VAL A 157 -9.28 -14.20 4.13
N ILE A 158 -10.13 -14.91 4.84
CA ILE A 158 -11.27 -14.36 5.58
C ILE A 158 -11.09 -14.37 7.09
N LYS A 159 -10.13 -15.15 7.59
CA LYS A 159 -9.82 -15.21 9.03
C LYS A 159 -8.41 -15.77 9.28
N LEU A 160 -7.65 -15.12 10.16
CA LEU A 160 -6.44 -15.70 10.74
C LEU A 160 -6.82 -16.70 11.85
N LEU A 161 -6.08 -17.79 11.92
CA LEU A 161 -6.20 -18.78 12.99
C LEU A 161 -5.14 -18.47 14.05
N ILE A 162 -5.61 -18.15 15.24
CA ILE A 162 -4.77 -17.94 16.42
C ILE A 162 -5.09 -19.03 17.43
N GLN A 163 -4.08 -19.77 17.84
CA GLN A 163 -4.18 -20.83 18.82
C GLN A 163 -3.13 -20.62 19.92
N ASP A 164 -3.56 -20.59 21.17
CA ASP A 164 -2.68 -20.33 22.33
C ASP A 164 -1.82 -19.07 22.18
N GLY A 165 -2.38 -18.01 21.56
CA GLY A 165 -1.70 -16.75 21.30
C GLY A 165 -0.70 -16.75 20.13
N LYS A 166 -0.63 -17.85 19.35
CA LYS A 166 0.27 -18.03 18.21
C LYS A 166 -0.50 -18.14 16.90
N ALA A 167 0.09 -17.66 15.81
CA ALA A 167 -0.46 -17.89 14.49
C ALA A 167 -0.39 -19.37 14.10
N ALA A 168 -1.51 -19.92 13.65
CA ALA A 168 -1.67 -21.34 13.30
C ALA A 168 -2.11 -21.54 11.85
N GLY A 169 -2.22 -20.46 11.05
CA GLY A 169 -2.66 -20.49 9.67
C GLY A 169 -3.84 -19.56 9.39
N ALA A 170 -4.68 -19.90 8.42
CA ALA A 170 -5.82 -19.08 8.01
C ALA A 170 -6.96 -19.90 7.40
N ILE A 171 -8.15 -19.29 7.41
CA ILE A 171 -9.30 -19.74 6.62
C ILE A 171 -9.39 -18.86 5.38
N TYR A 172 -9.61 -19.47 4.23
CA TYR A 172 -9.79 -18.77 2.96
C TYR A 172 -10.99 -19.29 2.17
N LEU A 173 -11.57 -18.41 1.37
CA LEU A 173 -12.60 -18.74 0.40
C LEU A 173 -11.94 -18.85 -0.99
N ASP A 174 -12.08 -20.00 -1.65
CA ASP A 174 -11.73 -20.16 -3.06
C ASP A 174 -12.91 -19.64 -3.90
N ILE A 175 -12.71 -18.54 -4.61
CA ILE A 175 -13.74 -17.86 -5.41
C ILE A 175 -14.16 -18.74 -6.59
N ARG A 176 -13.24 -19.54 -7.18
CA ARG A 176 -13.52 -20.40 -8.32
C ARG A 176 -14.53 -21.49 -7.99
N THR A 177 -14.47 -22.01 -6.79
CA THR A 177 -15.35 -23.10 -6.31
C THR A 177 -16.48 -22.60 -5.41
N GLY A 178 -16.28 -21.46 -4.74
CA GLY A 178 -17.14 -20.93 -3.69
C GLY A 178 -17.08 -21.77 -2.41
N GLU A 179 -15.98 -22.48 -2.19
CA GLU A 179 -15.73 -23.32 -1.01
C GLU A 179 -14.78 -22.64 -0.04
N VAL A 180 -15.02 -22.88 1.24
CA VAL A 180 -14.18 -22.40 2.33
C VAL A 180 -13.20 -23.51 2.70
N HIS A 181 -11.92 -23.18 2.80
CA HIS A 181 -10.85 -24.10 3.11
C HIS A 181 -9.97 -23.55 4.24
N VAL A 182 -9.07 -24.40 4.74
CA VAL A 182 -8.13 -24.07 5.80
C VAL A 182 -6.70 -24.31 5.32
N VAL A 183 -5.81 -23.41 5.64
CA VAL A 183 -4.37 -23.67 5.66
C VAL A 183 -3.92 -23.68 7.12
N SER A 184 -3.42 -24.81 7.60
CA SER A 184 -2.70 -24.92 8.86
C SER A 184 -1.21 -24.74 8.59
N ALA A 185 -0.55 -23.82 9.29
CA ALA A 185 0.86 -23.50 9.06
C ALA A 185 1.59 -23.29 10.39
N ARG A 186 2.90 -23.56 10.40
CA ARG A 186 3.77 -23.31 11.56
C ARG A 186 4.05 -21.84 11.76
N SER A 187 4.10 -21.06 10.67
CA SER A 187 4.15 -19.60 10.71
C SER A 187 3.38 -18.99 9.55
N THR A 188 2.98 -17.72 9.69
CA THR A 188 2.19 -16.99 8.72
C THR A 188 2.81 -15.64 8.45
N ILE A 189 2.91 -15.25 7.17
CA ILE A 189 3.40 -13.94 6.72
C ILE A 189 2.26 -13.20 6.05
N ILE A 190 1.93 -11.98 6.51
CA ILE A 190 0.94 -11.09 5.91
C ILE A 190 1.66 -10.10 5.00
N ALA A 191 1.26 -10.02 3.71
CA ALA A 191 1.85 -9.15 2.70
C ALA A 191 0.78 -8.67 1.70
N ILE A 192 -0.32 -8.11 2.20
CA ILE A 192 -1.59 -7.86 1.50
C ILE A 192 -1.74 -6.44 0.95
N GLY A 193 -0.73 -5.58 1.09
CA GLY A 193 -0.77 -4.19 0.60
C GLY A 193 -1.52 -3.24 1.52
N GLY A 194 -1.90 -2.07 0.98
CA GLY A 194 -2.52 -0.96 1.70
C GLY A 194 -4.04 -0.97 1.71
N TYR A 195 -4.64 0.22 1.96
CA TYR A 195 -6.09 0.43 2.12
C TYR A 195 -6.58 1.72 1.44
N GLU A 196 -5.96 2.09 0.33
CA GLU A 196 -6.26 3.34 -0.40
C GLU A 196 -7.69 3.38 -0.93
N GLU A 197 -8.30 2.22 -1.19
CA GLU A 197 -9.69 2.07 -1.60
C GLU A 197 -10.72 2.46 -0.53
N LEU A 198 -10.29 2.91 0.65
CA LEU A 198 -11.15 3.65 1.57
C LEU A 198 -11.59 5.00 0.99
N TRP A 199 -10.85 5.57 0.03
CA TRP A 199 -11.17 6.83 -0.64
C TRP A 199 -11.59 6.60 -2.10
N PRO A 200 -12.53 7.40 -2.65
CA PRO A 200 -13.04 7.20 -4.00
C PRO A 200 -12.09 7.68 -5.10
N PHE A 201 -11.01 8.39 -4.74
CA PHE A 201 -9.98 8.83 -5.68
C PHE A 201 -8.61 8.34 -5.23
N THR A 202 -8.14 7.34 -5.93
CA THR A 202 -6.85 6.67 -5.74
C THR A 202 -6.24 6.33 -7.10
N ASP A 203 -4.93 6.12 -7.13
CA ASP A 203 -4.19 5.60 -8.28
C ASP A 203 -3.78 4.13 -8.07
N THR A 204 -4.28 3.50 -7.03
CA THR A 204 -4.04 2.09 -6.74
C THR A 204 -5.14 1.19 -7.32
N PRO A 205 -4.86 -0.10 -7.51
CA PRO A 205 -5.86 -1.04 -8.01
C PRO A 205 -7.03 -1.23 -7.02
N PRO A 206 -8.23 -1.58 -7.52
CA PRO A 206 -9.44 -1.70 -6.71
C PRO A 206 -9.41 -2.83 -5.66
N ASP A 207 -8.37 -3.64 -5.64
CA ASP A 207 -8.13 -4.70 -4.66
C ASP A 207 -7.33 -4.26 -3.42
N THR A 208 -6.96 -2.97 -3.30
CA THR A 208 -6.28 -2.39 -2.13
C THR A 208 -7.27 -1.94 -1.05
N THR A 209 -8.06 -2.87 -0.57
CA THR A 209 -9.22 -2.63 0.31
C THR A 209 -8.91 -2.74 1.81
N GLY A 210 -7.72 -3.19 2.20
CA GLY A 210 -7.26 -3.24 3.60
C GLY A 210 -7.96 -4.25 4.50
N GLU A 211 -8.79 -5.15 3.96
CA GLU A 211 -9.51 -6.17 4.73
C GLU A 211 -8.59 -7.09 5.54
N GLY A 212 -7.40 -7.35 5.00
CA GLY A 212 -6.43 -8.18 5.73
C GLY A 212 -5.78 -7.44 6.89
N LEU A 213 -5.67 -6.11 6.85
CA LEU A 213 -5.23 -5.31 8.00
C LEU A 213 -6.29 -5.35 9.11
N ALA A 214 -7.57 -5.22 8.74
CA ALA A 214 -8.68 -5.40 9.68
C ALA A 214 -8.68 -6.81 10.29
N MET A 215 -8.41 -7.85 9.48
CA MET A 215 -8.28 -9.23 9.94
C MET A 215 -7.12 -9.40 10.94
N ALA A 216 -5.95 -8.81 10.69
CA ALA A 216 -4.82 -8.82 11.61
C ALA A 216 -5.16 -8.11 12.93
N TYR A 217 -5.87 -6.97 12.84
CA TYR A 217 -6.35 -6.25 14.01
C TYR A 217 -7.31 -7.08 14.87
N GLN A 218 -8.28 -7.74 14.23
CA GLN A 218 -9.20 -8.64 14.92
C GLN A 218 -8.49 -9.84 15.57
N ALA A 219 -7.36 -10.28 14.99
CA ALA A 219 -6.50 -11.32 15.57
C ALA A 219 -5.65 -10.82 16.75
N GLY A 220 -5.65 -9.50 17.06
CA GLY A 220 -4.90 -8.88 18.15
C GLY A 220 -3.54 -8.31 17.75
N ALA A 221 -3.27 -8.13 16.47
CA ALA A 221 -2.08 -7.42 16.02
C ALA A 221 -2.12 -5.95 16.46
N HIS A 222 -0.96 -5.40 16.82
CA HIS A 222 -0.79 -3.96 17.07
C HIS A 222 -0.69 -3.24 15.73
N LEU A 223 -1.56 -2.27 15.52
CA LEU A 223 -1.47 -1.35 14.38
C LEU A 223 -0.98 0.01 14.85
N ILE A 224 -0.32 0.73 13.95
CA ILE A 224 0.20 2.07 14.25
C ILE A 224 -0.02 3.03 13.10
N ASP A 225 -0.17 4.31 13.44
CA ASP A 225 -0.16 5.46 12.52
C ASP A 225 -1.13 5.33 11.34
N LEU A 226 -2.29 4.69 11.53
CA LEU A 226 -3.27 4.44 10.46
C LEU A 226 -3.84 5.72 9.85
N GLU A 227 -3.74 6.84 10.53
CA GLU A 227 -4.12 8.17 10.03
C GLU A 227 -3.12 8.74 9.02
N MET A 228 -1.92 8.15 8.92
CA MET A 228 -0.87 8.56 7.99
C MET A 228 -1.09 7.91 6.62
N VAL A 229 -1.77 8.61 5.72
CA VAL A 229 -2.01 8.19 4.34
C VAL A 229 -1.38 9.21 3.41
N LEU A 230 -0.45 8.76 2.60
CA LEU A 230 0.23 9.61 1.63
C LEU A 230 -0.71 9.87 0.45
N TYR A 231 -1.00 11.13 0.20
CA TYR A 231 -1.65 11.58 -1.03
C TYR A 231 -0.58 11.95 -2.05
N TYR A 232 -0.75 11.46 -3.26
CA TYR A 232 0.15 11.76 -4.37
C TYR A 232 -0.46 12.84 -5.28
N PRO A 233 0.27 13.92 -5.59
CA PRO A 233 -0.29 15.01 -6.38
C PRO A 233 -0.43 14.66 -7.87
N GLY A 234 0.35 13.70 -8.36
CA GLY A 234 0.51 13.39 -9.78
C GLY A 234 -0.55 12.45 -10.35
N VAL A 235 -1.84 12.60 -10.00
CA VAL A 235 -2.89 11.71 -10.52
C VAL A 235 -3.87 12.48 -11.41
N VAL A 236 -4.09 11.98 -12.62
CA VAL A 236 -4.99 12.60 -13.59
C VAL A 236 -6.42 12.58 -13.05
N VAL A 237 -7.06 13.74 -12.99
CA VAL A 237 -8.46 13.86 -12.60
C VAL A 237 -9.38 14.09 -13.81
N TYR A 238 -8.86 14.69 -14.86
CA TYR A 238 -9.54 14.92 -16.13
C TYR A 238 -8.57 14.80 -17.32
N PRO A 239 -8.95 14.19 -18.46
CA PRO A 239 -10.30 13.72 -18.81
C PRO A 239 -10.74 12.44 -18.07
N PRO A 240 -12.05 12.13 -18.03
CA PRO A 240 -12.56 10.95 -17.32
C PRO A 240 -11.94 9.62 -17.79
N ALA A 241 -11.59 9.50 -19.08
CA ALA A 241 -10.95 8.32 -19.64
C ALA A 241 -9.54 8.04 -19.09
N ALA A 242 -8.88 9.06 -18.54
CA ALA A 242 -7.55 8.95 -17.94
C ALA A 242 -7.59 9.13 -16.40
N ARG A 243 -8.80 9.28 -15.81
CA ARG A 243 -8.93 9.47 -14.37
C ARG A 243 -8.31 8.31 -13.60
N GLY A 244 -7.46 8.64 -12.61
CA GLY A 244 -6.72 7.68 -11.82
C GLY A 244 -5.36 7.27 -12.40
N TRP A 245 -4.99 7.74 -13.60
CA TRP A 245 -3.65 7.46 -14.13
C TRP A 245 -2.61 8.26 -13.36
N LEU A 246 -1.54 7.57 -12.94
CA LEU A 246 -0.41 8.20 -12.29
C LEU A 246 0.52 8.82 -13.34
N VAL A 247 0.82 10.11 -13.18
CA VAL A 247 1.80 10.84 -13.98
C VAL A 247 2.83 11.45 -13.04
N GLN A 248 4.09 11.06 -13.19
CA GLN A 248 5.15 11.45 -12.26
C GLN A 248 5.45 12.95 -12.35
N TYR A 249 4.94 13.72 -11.39
CA TYR A 249 5.21 15.16 -11.28
C TYR A 249 6.71 15.43 -11.06
N GLU A 250 7.43 14.49 -10.47
CA GLU A 250 8.87 14.55 -10.25
C GLU A 250 9.65 14.65 -11.57
N TYR A 251 9.19 14.04 -12.64
CA TYR A 251 9.78 14.22 -13.97
C TYR A 251 9.35 15.53 -14.62
N ILE A 252 8.09 15.91 -14.44
CA ILE A 252 7.53 17.13 -15.02
C ILE A 252 8.24 18.36 -14.47
N LEU A 253 8.40 18.45 -13.15
CA LEU A 253 9.02 19.62 -12.51
C LEU A 253 10.54 19.61 -12.54
N ASN A 254 11.18 18.49 -12.87
CA ASN A 254 12.63 18.43 -12.93
C ASN A 254 13.13 19.22 -14.16
N PRO A 255 13.93 20.30 -13.95
CA PRO A 255 14.43 21.12 -15.05
C PRO A 255 15.37 20.36 -15.99
N ASP A 256 16.03 19.30 -15.51
CA ASP A 256 16.92 18.48 -16.32
C ASP A 256 16.20 17.35 -17.07
N ILE A 257 14.89 17.17 -16.81
CA ILE A 257 14.06 16.16 -17.48
C ILE A 257 13.03 16.83 -18.40
N LEU A 258 12.00 17.49 -17.88
CA LEU A 258 10.90 18.03 -18.67
C LEU A 258 10.72 19.54 -18.52
N ASP A 259 11.21 20.15 -17.44
CA ASP A 259 11.15 21.60 -17.18
C ASP A 259 9.72 22.18 -17.26
N GLY A 260 8.77 21.47 -16.67
CA GLY A 260 7.37 21.87 -16.66
C GLY A 260 7.02 22.79 -15.49
N ARG A 261 5.76 23.25 -15.49
CA ARG A 261 5.20 24.15 -14.46
C ARG A 261 3.94 23.59 -13.88
N VAL A 262 3.62 24.03 -12.66
CA VAL A 262 2.36 23.71 -11.97
C VAL A 262 1.55 24.99 -11.83
N LEU A 263 0.34 24.98 -12.36
CA LEU A 263 -0.56 26.12 -12.43
C LEU A 263 -1.85 25.86 -11.65
N ASN A 264 -2.35 26.89 -10.98
CA ASN A 264 -3.69 26.86 -10.39
C ASN A 264 -4.79 27.01 -11.48
N GLY A 265 -6.06 27.01 -11.08
CA GLY A 265 -7.20 27.17 -11.97
C GLY A 265 -7.25 28.53 -12.71
N LYS A 266 -6.51 29.53 -12.25
CA LYS A 266 -6.36 30.84 -12.92
C LYS A 266 -5.18 30.88 -13.89
N GLY A 267 -4.39 29.81 -13.98
CA GLY A 267 -3.19 29.75 -14.81
C GLY A 267 -1.94 30.37 -14.18
N GLU A 268 -1.94 30.62 -12.88
CA GLU A 268 -0.82 31.17 -12.13
C GLU A 268 0.05 30.07 -11.54
N VAL A 269 1.38 30.20 -11.61
CA VAL A 269 2.32 29.28 -10.97
C VAL A 269 2.21 29.45 -9.45
N PHE A 270 1.84 28.40 -8.73
CA PHE A 270 1.66 28.47 -7.28
C PHE A 270 2.71 27.68 -6.48
N ILE A 271 3.47 26.81 -7.13
CA ILE A 271 4.59 26.09 -6.54
C ILE A 271 5.68 25.91 -7.60
N GLY A 272 6.93 25.98 -7.19
CA GLY A 272 8.09 25.78 -8.05
C GLY A 272 9.18 24.95 -7.38
N GLY A 273 10.26 24.69 -8.10
CA GLY A 273 11.34 23.85 -7.61
C GLY A 273 11.00 22.36 -7.65
N PHE A 274 11.56 21.61 -6.70
CA PHE A 274 11.44 20.14 -6.62
C PHE A 274 10.90 19.74 -5.23
N PRO A 275 9.62 20.06 -4.92
CA PRO A 275 9.04 19.93 -3.59
C PRO A 275 8.84 18.47 -3.18
N ALA A 276 8.99 18.20 -1.89
CA ALA A 276 8.57 16.94 -1.29
C ALA A 276 7.04 16.77 -1.40
N ARG A 277 6.56 15.52 -1.33
CA ARG A 277 5.13 15.22 -1.55
C ARG A 277 4.21 15.95 -0.58
N ASP A 278 4.54 15.93 0.71
CA ASP A 278 3.76 16.62 1.76
C ASP A 278 3.77 18.16 1.59
N GLU A 279 4.84 18.73 1.05
CA GLU A 279 4.93 20.17 0.74
C GLU A 279 4.06 20.53 -0.46
N PHE A 280 4.11 19.73 -1.52
CA PHE A 280 3.25 19.93 -2.70
C PHE A 280 1.77 19.83 -2.30
N MET A 281 1.43 18.82 -1.48
CA MET A 281 0.06 18.63 -1.01
C MET A 281 -0.47 19.82 -0.24
N ARG A 282 0.35 20.45 0.62
CA ARG A 282 -0.03 21.68 1.34
C ARG A 282 -0.29 22.83 0.36
N ALA A 283 0.55 22.98 -0.66
CA ALA A 283 0.36 24.03 -1.67
C ALA A 283 -0.95 23.84 -2.46
N VAL A 284 -1.28 22.62 -2.89
CA VAL A 284 -2.55 22.33 -3.59
C VAL A 284 -3.75 22.62 -2.69
N ARG A 285 -3.71 22.18 -1.45
CA ARG A 285 -4.74 22.46 -0.45
C ARG A 285 -5.00 23.97 -0.30
N ASP A 286 -3.93 24.77 -0.25
CA ASP A 286 -4.07 26.21 -0.11
C ASP A 286 -4.76 26.84 -1.33
N GLN A 287 -4.55 26.28 -2.55
CA GLN A 287 -5.30 26.69 -3.75
C GLN A 287 -6.80 26.34 -3.63
N VAL A 288 -7.14 25.16 -3.11
CA VAL A 288 -8.54 24.78 -2.87
C VAL A 288 -9.21 25.75 -1.90
N LYS A 289 -8.56 26.08 -0.77
CA LYS A 289 -9.07 27.06 0.22
C LYS A 289 -9.28 28.46 -0.34
N GLN A 290 -8.39 28.89 -1.23
CA GLN A 290 -8.47 30.20 -1.87
C GLN A 290 -9.49 30.25 -3.02
N GLY A 291 -10.11 29.11 -3.38
CA GLY A 291 -11.02 29.00 -4.53
C GLY A 291 -10.30 29.20 -5.87
N THR A 292 -9.01 28.88 -5.92
CA THR A 292 -8.14 29.00 -7.11
C THR A 292 -7.72 27.65 -7.66
N ALA A 293 -8.22 26.54 -7.13
CA ALA A 293 -8.01 25.22 -7.69
C ALA A 293 -8.61 25.07 -9.10
N SER A 294 -8.18 24.05 -9.84
CA SER A 294 -8.77 23.68 -11.13
C SER A 294 -10.22 23.18 -10.94
N PRO A 295 -11.03 23.05 -12.01
CA PRO A 295 -12.47 22.72 -11.93
C PRO A 295 -12.78 21.45 -11.17
N HIS A 296 -11.86 20.46 -11.15
CA HIS A 296 -12.06 19.19 -10.44
C HIS A 296 -11.28 19.12 -9.11
N GLY A 297 -10.94 20.29 -8.52
CA GLY A 297 -10.34 20.38 -7.20
C GLY A 297 -8.82 20.12 -7.16
N GLY A 298 -8.15 20.23 -8.29
CA GLY A 298 -6.72 19.99 -8.43
C GLY A 298 -5.96 21.20 -8.99
N PHE A 299 -5.09 20.94 -9.95
CA PHE A 299 -4.19 21.89 -10.58
C PHE A 299 -3.85 21.45 -12.02
N TYR A 300 -3.18 22.30 -12.78
CA TYR A 300 -2.69 21.94 -14.10
C TYR A 300 -1.17 21.76 -14.10
N VAL A 301 -0.69 20.74 -14.82
CA VAL A 301 0.70 20.67 -15.27
C VAL A 301 0.79 21.20 -16.70
N ASP A 302 1.84 21.97 -16.99
CA ASP A 302 2.04 22.68 -18.24
C ASP A 302 3.49 22.53 -18.71
N LEU A 303 3.68 21.89 -19.88
CA LEU A 303 4.96 21.75 -20.57
C LEU A 303 5.07 22.68 -21.79
N THR A 304 4.03 23.43 -22.14
CA THR A 304 4.02 24.32 -23.31
C THR A 304 5.06 25.43 -23.23
N GLN A 305 5.56 25.72 -22.03
CA GLN A 305 6.60 26.71 -21.74
C GLN A 305 7.93 26.07 -21.30
N SER A 306 8.12 24.77 -21.56
CA SER A 306 9.39 24.09 -21.32
C SER A 306 10.51 24.73 -22.14
N ARG A 307 11.73 24.78 -21.59
CA ARG A 307 12.92 25.30 -22.29
C ARG A 307 13.40 24.43 -23.45
N TYR A 308 12.88 23.20 -23.55
CA TYR A 308 13.29 22.23 -24.57
C TYR A 308 12.56 22.44 -25.89
N SER A 309 13.26 22.23 -27.03
CA SER A 309 12.61 22.19 -28.33
C SER A 309 11.57 21.06 -28.38
N ARG A 310 10.61 21.17 -29.32
CA ARG A 310 9.54 20.14 -29.45
C ARG A 310 10.11 18.74 -29.71
N GLU A 311 11.19 18.62 -30.45
CA GLU A 311 11.86 17.35 -30.76
C GLU A 311 12.47 16.75 -29.48
N VAL A 312 13.25 17.54 -28.74
CA VAL A 312 13.87 17.12 -27.48
C VAL A 312 12.81 16.79 -26.43
N LEU A 313 11.76 17.62 -26.34
CA LEU A 313 10.65 17.35 -25.41
C LEU A 313 9.93 16.05 -25.76
N THR A 314 9.75 15.73 -27.05
CA THR A 314 9.16 14.47 -27.50
C THR A 314 9.99 13.26 -27.05
N GLU A 315 11.29 13.28 -27.36
CA GLU A 315 12.22 12.21 -26.95
C GLU A 315 12.21 11.99 -25.43
N ARG A 316 12.21 13.08 -24.67
CA ARG A 316 12.15 13.03 -23.20
C ARG A 316 10.82 12.49 -22.68
N LEU A 317 9.68 12.93 -23.22
CA LEU A 317 8.37 12.43 -22.86
C LEU A 317 8.25 10.93 -23.13
N GLU A 318 8.72 10.45 -24.27
CA GLU A 318 8.73 9.02 -24.62
C GLU A 318 9.68 8.21 -23.72
N SER A 319 10.78 8.81 -23.28
CA SER A 319 11.78 8.15 -22.44
C SER A 319 11.40 8.09 -20.96
N TRP A 320 10.69 9.10 -20.45
CA TRP A 320 10.46 9.28 -19.00
C TRP A 320 9.00 9.11 -18.57
N LEU A 321 8.03 9.39 -19.44
CA LEU A 321 6.60 9.27 -19.11
C LEU A 321 5.97 8.11 -19.85
N HIS A 322 5.83 6.98 -19.19
CA HIS A 322 5.18 5.78 -19.75
C HIS A 322 3.75 6.03 -20.25
N GLN A 323 3.05 6.99 -19.63
CA GLN A 323 1.68 7.36 -19.98
C GLN A 323 1.58 8.31 -21.16
N PHE A 324 2.68 8.86 -21.68
CA PHE A 324 2.62 9.89 -22.74
C PHE A 324 1.87 9.41 -23.98
N SER A 325 2.18 8.22 -24.48
CA SER A 325 1.47 7.66 -25.64
C SER A 325 -0.01 7.38 -25.35
N ASN A 326 -0.34 6.96 -24.14
CA ASN A 326 -1.71 6.69 -23.72
C ASN A 326 -2.51 8.00 -23.56
N LEU A 327 -1.93 9.06 -23.02
CA LEU A 327 -2.54 10.38 -22.93
C LEU A 327 -2.90 10.93 -24.32
N LYS A 328 -2.04 10.74 -25.32
CA LYS A 328 -2.34 11.10 -26.72
C LYS A 328 -3.55 10.34 -27.27
N GLN A 329 -3.74 9.07 -26.91
CA GLN A 329 -4.91 8.29 -27.34
C GLN A 329 -6.23 8.82 -26.77
N VAL A 330 -6.20 9.46 -25.61
CA VAL A 330 -7.38 10.12 -25.00
C VAL A 330 -7.46 11.61 -25.32
N GLY A 331 -6.66 12.09 -26.29
CA GLY A 331 -6.74 13.44 -26.84
C GLY A 331 -5.91 14.49 -26.09
N ILE A 332 -4.95 14.09 -25.25
CA ILE A 332 -4.05 15.00 -24.52
C ILE A 332 -2.62 14.87 -25.06
N ASP A 333 -2.11 15.90 -25.66
CA ASP A 333 -0.69 16.01 -26.03
C ASP A 333 0.01 17.03 -25.12
N LEU A 334 0.82 16.53 -24.18
CA LEU A 334 1.50 17.38 -23.18
C LEU A 334 2.43 18.45 -23.77
N ARG A 335 2.73 18.37 -25.07
CA ARG A 335 3.51 19.41 -25.77
C ARG A 335 2.67 20.64 -26.12
N ASP A 336 1.35 20.48 -26.19
CA ASP A 336 0.38 21.50 -26.61
C ASP A 336 -0.71 21.74 -25.56
N ASP A 337 -1.01 20.73 -24.73
CA ASP A 337 -2.11 20.73 -23.79
C ASP A 337 -1.62 20.76 -22.34
N LYS A 338 -2.42 21.38 -21.48
CA LYS A 338 -2.28 21.26 -20.02
C LYS A 338 -3.04 20.02 -19.54
N LEU A 339 -2.46 19.30 -18.59
CA LEU A 339 -3.10 18.14 -17.97
C LEU A 339 -3.62 18.51 -16.58
N GLU A 340 -4.91 18.24 -16.33
CA GLU A 340 -5.50 18.44 -15.01
C GLU A 340 -5.25 17.25 -14.10
N MET A 341 -4.60 17.51 -12.96
CA MET A 341 -4.22 16.52 -11.97
C MET A 341 -4.75 16.93 -10.59
N ALA A 342 -4.97 15.96 -9.72
CA ALA A 342 -5.40 16.20 -8.36
C ALA A 342 -4.74 15.22 -7.38
N PRO A 343 -4.75 15.54 -6.07
CA PRO A 343 -4.31 14.63 -5.04
C PRO A 343 -5.18 13.36 -4.96
N ALA A 344 -4.53 12.20 -4.93
CA ALA A 344 -5.19 10.92 -4.73
C ALA A 344 -4.54 10.12 -3.59
N ALA A 345 -5.31 9.29 -2.89
CA ALA A 345 -4.75 8.34 -1.94
C ALA A 345 -3.82 7.37 -2.69
N HIS A 346 -2.56 7.24 -2.22
CA HIS A 346 -1.50 6.60 -2.99
C HIS A 346 -0.72 5.55 -2.21
N TYR A 347 -0.53 5.74 -0.90
CA TYR A 347 0.26 4.83 -0.08
C TYR A 347 -0.12 4.94 1.39
N CYS A 348 -0.30 3.80 2.04
CA CYS A 348 -0.56 3.73 3.46
C CYS A 348 0.76 3.69 4.24
N LEU A 349 0.99 4.70 5.09
CA LEU A 349 2.23 4.82 5.87
C LEU A 349 2.14 4.11 7.22
N GLY A 350 0.93 3.97 7.74
CA GLY A 350 0.61 3.17 8.92
C GLY A 350 0.20 1.75 8.56
N GLY A 351 0.21 0.87 9.57
CA GLY A 351 -0.11 -0.54 9.36
C GLY A 351 0.23 -1.41 10.57
N ILE A 352 0.51 -2.69 10.34
CA ILE A 352 0.94 -3.61 11.39
C ILE A 352 2.31 -3.18 11.91
N LYS A 353 2.42 -3.03 13.24
CA LYS A 353 3.71 -2.76 13.88
C LYS A 353 4.62 -3.97 13.77
N ILE A 354 5.81 -3.78 13.20
CA ILE A 354 6.84 -4.80 13.07
C ILE A 354 8.16 -4.37 13.73
N ASP A 355 9.04 -5.33 13.94
CA ASP A 355 10.46 -5.09 14.18
C ASP A 355 11.28 -5.21 12.88
N GLU A 356 12.60 -5.00 12.95
CA GLU A 356 13.52 -5.06 11.81
C GLU A 356 13.62 -6.43 11.13
N PHE A 357 13.01 -7.45 11.70
CA PHE A 357 12.91 -8.81 11.17
C PHE A 357 11.52 -9.14 10.60
N GLY A 358 10.58 -8.18 10.60
CA GLY A 358 9.20 -8.38 10.16
C GLY A 358 8.31 -9.10 11.18
N ARG A 359 8.73 -9.24 12.46
CA ARG A 359 7.96 -9.88 13.51
C ARG A 359 6.86 -8.95 14.02
N THR A 360 5.68 -9.49 14.24
CA THR A 360 4.58 -8.79 14.92
C THR A 360 4.58 -9.10 16.42
N ASN A 361 3.60 -8.53 17.15
CA ASN A 361 3.37 -8.89 18.55
C ASN A 361 2.73 -10.29 18.74
N ILE A 362 2.27 -10.95 17.66
CA ILE A 362 1.69 -12.29 17.72
C ILE A 362 2.77 -13.29 17.32
N GLU A 363 3.05 -14.24 18.19
CA GLU A 363 4.07 -15.26 17.95
C GLU A 363 3.74 -16.09 16.70
N GLY A 364 4.71 -16.27 15.80
CA GLY A 364 4.52 -16.97 14.53
C GLY A 364 3.82 -16.17 13.44
N LEU A 365 3.44 -14.91 13.71
CA LEU A 365 2.89 -13.98 12.72
C LEU A 365 3.95 -12.94 12.33
N PHE A 366 4.18 -12.82 11.03
CA PHE A 366 5.10 -11.86 10.40
C PHE A 366 4.34 -10.98 9.43
N ALA A 367 4.91 -9.81 9.09
CA ALA A 367 4.34 -8.95 8.07
C ALA A 367 5.45 -8.27 7.25
N ALA A 368 5.15 -7.94 5.98
CA ALA A 368 6.09 -7.29 5.08
C ALA A 368 5.39 -6.47 3.99
N GLY A 369 6.03 -5.37 3.57
CA GLY A 369 5.52 -4.43 2.57
C GLY A 369 4.48 -3.49 3.15
N GLU A 370 3.72 -2.84 2.31
CA GLU A 370 2.83 -1.72 2.66
C GLU A 370 1.78 -2.00 3.76
N VAL A 371 1.49 -3.27 4.05
CA VAL A 371 0.64 -3.64 5.19
C VAL A 371 1.27 -3.29 6.55
N THR A 372 2.58 -2.97 6.55
CA THR A 372 3.34 -2.63 7.77
C THR A 372 3.44 -1.13 7.98
N GLY A 373 3.47 -0.70 9.23
CA GLY A 373 3.74 0.69 9.59
C GLY A 373 5.19 0.92 10.01
N ASN A 374 5.57 2.17 10.28
CA ASN A 374 6.83 2.67 10.85
C ASN A 374 8.01 2.82 9.90
N VAL A 375 8.04 2.17 8.74
CA VAL A 375 9.22 2.22 7.85
C VAL A 375 9.43 3.63 7.30
N HIS A 376 8.35 4.28 6.89
CA HIS A 376 8.41 5.55 6.16
C HIS A 376 8.01 6.78 7.01
N GLY A 377 7.54 6.56 8.24
CA GLY A 377 7.07 7.64 9.09
C GLY A 377 5.87 8.41 8.49
N ALA A 378 5.89 9.74 8.56
CA ALA A 378 4.78 10.58 8.13
C ALA A 378 4.84 11.03 6.66
N ASN A 379 5.90 10.67 5.92
CA ASN A 379 6.05 10.97 4.49
C ASN A 379 7.09 10.03 3.86
N ARG A 380 6.69 9.27 2.86
CA ARG A 380 7.54 8.29 2.16
C ARG A 380 8.36 8.95 1.05
N MET A 381 9.65 8.64 1.01
CA MET A 381 10.50 8.96 -0.12
C MET A 381 10.15 8.09 -1.34
N SER A 382 10.16 8.71 -2.52
CA SER A 382 9.88 8.04 -3.79
C SER A 382 10.84 6.86 -4.03
N GLY A 383 10.34 5.71 -4.50
CA GLY A 383 11.14 4.51 -4.77
C GLY A 383 11.33 3.56 -3.59
N ASN A 384 11.34 4.04 -2.35
CA ASN A 384 11.55 3.20 -1.15
C ASN A 384 10.49 2.09 -0.98
N ALA A 385 9.25 2.27 -1.47
CA ALA A 385 8.20 1.25 -1.29
C ALA A 385 8.53 -0.09 -1.96
N LEU A 386 9.04 -0.07 -3.19
CA LEU A 386 9.41 -1.31 -3.88
C LEU A 386 10.66 -1.95 -3.24
N SER A 387 11.62 -1.17 -2.77
CA SER A 387 12.78 -1.67 -2.00
C SER A 387 12.35 -2.30 -0.69
N GLU A 388 11.42 -1.67 0.03
CA GLU A 388 10.80 -2.20 1.24
C GLU A 388 10.20 -3.58 1.02
N THR A 389 9.45 -3.78 -0.07
CA THR A 389 8.85 -5.09 -0.37
C THR A 389 9.90 -6.18 -0.49
N GLN A 390 11.07 -5.87 -1.05
CA GLN A 390 12.15 -6.82 -1.24
C GLN A 390 12.95 -7.08 0.04
N VAL A 391 13.22 -6.03 0.79
CA VAL A 391 13.98 -6.11 2.05
C VAL A 391 13.17 -6.85 3.11
N PHE A 392 11.97 -6.35 3.43
CA PHE A 392 11.17 -6.94 4.51
C PHE A 392 10.51 -8.26 4.09
N GLY A 393 10.18 -8.45 2.79
CA GLY A 393 9.77 -9.77 2.29
C GLY A 393 10.86 -10.82 2.53
N ASN A 394 12.13 -10.49 2.27
CA ASN A 394 13.26 -11.37 2.54
C ASN A 394 13.43 -11.64 4.05
N ARG A 395 13.45 -10.59 4.87
CA ARG A 395 13.66 -10.69 6.33
C ARG A 395 12.54 -11.48 7.00
N ALA A 396 11.28 -11.18 6.69
CA ALA A 396 10.13 -11.92 7.20
C ALA A 396 10.18 -13.39 6.77
N GLY A 397 10.54 -13.67 5.50
CA GLY A 397 10.72 -15.04 5.01
C GLY A 397 11.77 -15.82 5.80
N GLN A 398 12.94 -15.24 6.06
CA GLN A 398 13.99 -15.84 6.87
C GLN A 398 13.53 -16.13 8.31
N GLN A 399 12.95 -15.13 8.96
CA GLN A 399 12.51 -15.26 10.36
C GLN A 399 11.35 -16.22 10.54
N ALA A 400 10.43 -16.25 9.57
CA ALA A 400 9.35 -17.25 9.56
C ALA A 400 9.90 -18.68 9.47
N CYS A 401 10.97 -18.91 8.68
CA CYS A 401 11.65 -20.20 8.60
C CYS A 401 12.31 -20.60 9.92
N GLU A 402 13.03 -19.66 10.55
CA GLU A 402 13.66 -19.91 11.86
C GLU A 402 12.64 -20.26 12.95
N PHE A 403 11.48 -19.58 12.92
CA PHE A 403 10.38 -19.87 13.82
C PHE A 403 9.77 -21.26 13.52
N ALA A 404 9.43 -21.53 12.25
CA ALA A 404 8.82 -22.79 11.82
C ALA A 404 9.69 -24.02 12.12
N ALA A 405 11.02 -23.88 12.08
CA ALA A 405 11.95 -24.95 12.43
C ALA A 405 11.84 -25.38 13.91
N LYS A 406 11.43 -24.47 14.80
CA LYS A 406 11.29 -24.69 16.24
C LYS A 406 9.85 -24.99 16.64
N ALA A 407 8.87 -24.57 15.83
CA ALA A 407 7.45 -24.73 16.11
C ALA A 407 6.96 -26.12 15.68
N GLY A 408 6.15 -26.75 16.53
CA GLY A 408 5.38 -27.93 16.15
C GLY A 408 4.22 -27.57 15.23
N VAL A 409 3.68 -28.57 14.52
CA VAL A 409 2.39 -28.41 13.85
C VAL A 409 1.30 -28.26 14.89
N MET A 410 0.50 -27.22 14.80
CA MET A 410 -0.62 -27.00 15.71
C MET A 410 -1.82 -27.82 15.23
N PRO A 411 -2.21 -28.88 15.96
CA PRO A 411 -3.43 -29.62 15.64
C PRO A 411 -4.64 -28.75 16.01
N GLY A 412 -5.52 -28.47 15.07
CA GLY A 412 -6.73 -27.68 15.28
C GLY A 412 -7.97 -28.38 14.73
N SER A 413 -9.09 -28.26 15.43
CA SER A 413 -10.41 -28.54 14.87
C SER A 413 -10.97 -27.21 14.34
N TYR A 414 -11.10 -27.09 13.05
CA TYR A 414 -11.52 -25.85 12.36
C TYR A 414 -12.98 -25.90 11.89
N GLU A 415 -13.69 -26.97 12.20
CA GLU A 415 -15.03 -27.23 11.67
C GLU A 415 -16.05 -26.16 12.09
N ALA A 416 -15.99 -25.72 13.34
CA ALA A 416 -16.92 -24.72 13.86
C ALA A 416 -16.72 -23.35 13.17
N GLU A 417 -15.46 -22.94 12.95
CA GLU A 417 -15.12 -21.71 12.25
C GLU A 417 -15.55 -21.77 10.78
N VAL A 418 -15.21 -22.85 10.08
CA VAL A 418 -15.59 -23.05 8.68
C VAL A 418 -17.11 -23.06 8.51
N LEU A 419 -17.85 -23.76 9.39
CA LEU A 419 -19.32 -23.76 9.36
C LEU A 419 -19.91 -22.38 9.61
N ARG A 420 -19.28 -21.54 10.44
CA ARG A 420 -19.71 -20.15 10.66
C ARG A 420 -19.58 -19.35 9.38
N GLU A 421 -18.46 -19.46 8.68
CA GLU A 421 -18.24 -18.73 7.41
C GLU A 421 -19.18 -19.23 6.31
N TYR A 422 -19.45 -20.52 6.21
CA TYR A 422 -20.49 -21.04 5.31
C TYR A 422 -21.88 -20.46 5.60
N LYS A 423 -22.26 -20.35 6.87
CA LYS A 423 -23.53 -19.74 7.26
C LYS A 423 -23.58 -18.26 6.86
N THR A 424 -22.49 -17.52 7.03
CA THR A 424 -22.36 -16.11 6.64
C THR A 424 -22.57 -15.96 5.14
N VAL A 425 -21.82 -16.69 4.32
CA VAL A 425 -21.90 -16.62 2.85
C VAL A 425 -23.30 -17.04 2.34
N ASN A 426 -23.87 -18.12 2.90
CA ASN A 426 -25.20 -18.56 2.52
C ASN A 426 -26.28 -17.54 2.94
N GLY A 427 -26.09 -16.84 4.06
CA GLY A 427 -26.97 -15.76 4.49
C GLY A 427 -26.98 -14.59 3.49
N TRP A 428 -25.84 -14.24 2.93
CA TRP A 428 -25.76 -13.21 1.88
C TRP A 428 -26.40 -13.69 0.56
N ARG A 429 -26.21 -14.95 0.16
CA ARG A 429 -26.78 -15.55 -1.06
C ARG A 429 -28.30 -15.74 -0.98
N ALA A 430 -28.84 -15.94 0.21
CA ALA A 430 -30.29 -16.10 0.40
C ALA A 430 -31.07 -14.84 0.00
N GLY A 431 -30.38 -13.70 -0.10
CA GLY A 431 -30.98 -12.41 -0.41
C GLY A 431 -31.75 -11.85 0.78
N LYS A 432 -32.12 -10.58 0.68
CA LYS A 432 -32.95 -9.87 1.66
C LYS A 432 -33.89 -8.91 0.94
N ASP A 433 -35.05 -8.71 1.52
CA ASP A 433 -35.94 -7.62 1.08
C ASP A 433 -35.19 -6.30 1.27
N LYS A 434 -35.08 -5.48 0.22
CA LYS A 434 -34.25 -4.26 0.19
C LYS A 434 -32.74 -4.53 0.46
N GLY A 435 -32.21 -5.66 -0.03
CA GLY A 435 -30.78 -6.00 0.08
C GLY A 435 -29.89 -4.95 -0.57
N VAL A 436 -28.69 -4.74 0.02
CA VAL A 436 -27.66 -3.81 -0.47
C VAL A 436 -26.50 -4.62 -1.03
N ARG A 437 -26.02 -4.26 -2.22
CA ARG A 437 -24.87 -4.93 -2.85
C ARG A 437 -23.55 -4.40 -2.24
N PRO A 438 -22.48 -5.22 -2.21
CA PRO A 438 -21.19 -4.79 -1.67
C PRO A 438 -20.68 -3.48 -2.27
N ILE A 439 -20.77 -3.33 -3.60
CA ILE A 439 -20.33 -2.13 -4.31
C ILE A 439 -21.10 -0.86 -3.89
N GLU A 440 -22.38 -0.97 -3.59
CA GLU A 440 -23.20 0.17 -3.12
C GLU A 440 -22.79 0.60 -1.71
N LEU A 441 -22.50 -0.37 -0.84
CA LEU A 441 -22.02 -0.06 0.51
C LEU A 441 -20.59 0.49 0.49
N LYS A 442 -19.74 -0.03 -0.41
CA LYS A 442 -18.38 0.50 -0.64
C LYS A 442 -18.44 1.97 -1.07
N ALA A 443 -19.27 2.30 -2.05
CA ALA A 443 -19.42 3.68 -2.52
C ALA A 443 -19.86 4.62 -1.39
N ARG A 444 -20.85 4.22 -0.57
CA ARG A 444 -21.30 5.02 0.60
C ARG A 444 -20.18 5.22 1.62
N LEU A 445 -19.39 4.18 1.90
CA LEU A 445 -18.23 4.31 2.79
C LEU A 445 -17.17 5.25 2.22
N GLN A 446 -16.88 5.14 0.93
CA GLN A 446 -15.93 6.02 0.24
C GLN A 446 -16.37 7.48 0.27
N ASP A 447 -17.68 7.76 0.11
CA ASP A 447 -18.24 9.11 0.24
C ASP A 447 -18.02 9.67 1.67
N VAL A 448 -18.26 8.86 2.70
CA VAL A 448 -17.99 9.23 4.10
C VAL A 448 -16.52 9.54 4.31
N MET A 449 -15.61 8.67 3.84
CA MET A 449 -14.18 8.88 4.00
C MET A 449 -13.67 10.11 3.25
N ALA A 450 -14.17 10.35 2.03
CA ALA A 450 -13.82 11.56 1.27
C ALA A 450 -14.30 12.84 1.96
N GLN A 451 -15.51 12.83 2.50
CA GLN A 451 -16.13 14.00 3.12
C GLN A 451 -15.50 14.35 4.48
N PHE A 452 -15.22 13.36 5.31
CA PHE A 452 -14.88 13.58 6.73
C PHE A 452 -13.42 13.23 7.09
N VAL A 453 -12.74 12.41 6.27
CA VAL A 453 -11.41 11.87 6.56
C VAL A 453 -10.44 12.12 5.38
N GLY A 454 -10.63 13.25 4.71
CA GLY A 454 -9.82 13.64 3.56
C GLY A 454 -8.44 14.17 3.95
N LEU A 455 -7.91 15.04 3.08
CA LEU A 455 -6.59 15.66 3.26
C LEU A 455 -6.55 16.58 4.48
N GLU A 456 -7.65 17.28 4.78
CA GLU A 456 -7.81 18.12 5.96
C GLU A 456 -8.80 17.48 6.93
N ARG A 457 -8.52 17.61 8.22
CA ARG A 457 -9.29 16.97 9.28
C ARG A 457 -9.42 17.90 10.48
N ASP A 458 -10.52 17.83 11.17
CA ASP A 458 -10.72 18.43 12.49
C ASP A 458 -11.54 17.48 13.37
N GLU A 459 -11.63 17.78 14.66
CA GLU A 459 -12.32 16.91 15.62
C GLU A 459 -13.80 16.72 15.27
N GLN A 460 -14.48 17.77 14.78
CA GLN A 460 -15.90 17.70 14.45
C GLN A 460 -16.10 16.79 13.22
N SER A 461 -15.38 17.03 12.12
CA SER A 461 -15.50 16.21 10.91
C SER A 461 -15.15 14.74 11.15
N LEU A 462 -14.11 14.46 11.94
CA LEU A 462 -13.75 13.10 12.31
C LEU A 462 -14.83 12.40 13.15
N ASN A 463 -15.45 13.10 14.11
CA ASN A 463 -16.55 12.54 14.91
C ASN A 463 -17.81 12.28 14.05
N ASP A 464 -18.14 13.19 13.14
CA ASP A 464 -19.25 13.01 12.20
C ASP A 464 -19.00 11.81 11.27
N GLY A 465 -17.78 11.68 10.75
CA GLY A 465 -17.36 10.52 9.96
C GLY A 465 -17.45 9.20 10.73
N LEU A 466 -17.00 9.19 12.00
CA LEU A 466 -17.13 8.03 12.88
C LEU A 466 -18.59 7.62 13.08
N ALA A 467 -19.47 8.60 13.32
CA ALA A 467 -20.90 8.34 13.49
C ALA A 467 -21.52 7.72 12.23
N GLU A 468 -21.18 8.23 11.04
CA GLU A 468 -21.67 7.68 9.77
C GLU A 468 -21.11 6.27 9.49
N VAL A 469 -19.82 5.99 9.76
CA VAL A 469 -19.25 4.63 9.65
C VAL A 469 -19.98 3.66 10.59
N CYS A 470 -20.20 4.05 11.85
CA CYS A 470 -20.97 3.24 12.80
C CYS A 470 -22.40 2.97 12.33
N LYS A 471 -23.06 3.96 11.73
CA LYS A 471 -24.40 3.82 11.15
C LYS A 471 -24.41 2.88 9.95
N LEU A 472 -23.45 2.99 9.02
CA LEU A 472 -23.30 2.04 7.91
C LEU A 472 -23.13 0.60 8.42
N ARG A 473 -22.31 0.41 9.45
CA ARG A 473 -22.10 -0.91 10.07
C ARG A 473 -23.36 -1.46 10.72
N LYS A 474 -24.09 -0.63 11.47
CA LYS A 474 -25.27 -1.05 12.23
C LYS A 474 -26.49 -1.27 11.34
N ASP A 475 -26.77 -0.35 10.42
CA ASP A 475 -28.05 -0.25 9.72
C ASP A 475 -27.97 -0.81 8.29
N VAL A 476 -26.82 -0.74 7.63
CA VAL A 476 -26.67 -1.11 6.20
C VAL A 476 -25.97 -2.45 6.02
N LEU A 477 -24.85 -2.70 6.72
CA LEU A 477 -24.12 -3.97 6.62
C LEU A 477 -25.01 -5.21 6.87
N PRO A 478 -25.96 -5.22 7.81
CA PRO A 478 -26.89 -6.34 7.98
C PRO A 478 -27.78 -6.63 6.77
N LEU A 479 -27.95 -5.66 5.86
CA LEU A 479 -28.73 -5.81 4.63
C LEU A 479 -27.92 -6.34 3.45
N LEU A 480 -26.62 -6.63 3.66
CA LEU A 480 -25.72 -7.11 2.63
C LEU A 480 -26.28 -8.37 1.94
N THR A 481 -26.27 -8.33 0.61
CA THR A 481 -26.70 -9.44 -0.24
C THR A 481 -25.77 -9.56 -1.44
N VAL A 482 -25.60 -10.79 -1.93
CA VAL A 482 -24.76 -11.08 -3.10
C VAL A 482 -25.54 -11.94 -4.10
N LEU A 483 -25.02 -12.07 -5.31
CA LEU A 483 -25.59 -12.98 -6.32
C LEU A 483 -25.75 -14.40 -5.76
N PRO A 484 -26.87 -15.10 -6.05
CA PRO A 484 -27.12 -16.45 -5.57
C PRO A 484 -26.36 -17.51 -6.41
N ILE A 485 -25.13 -17.17 -6.80
CA ILE A 485 -24.22 -18.10 -7.51
C ILE A 485 -23.09 -18.53 -6.60
N ARG A 486 -22.58 -19.72 -6.81
CA ARG A 486 -21.54 -20.28 -5.95
C ARG A 486 -20.14 -20.07 -6.51
N ARG A 487 -19.93 -20.35 -7.77
CA ARG A 487 -18.63 -20.32 -8.45
C ARG A 487 -18.40 -18.96 -9.09
N PHE A 488 -17.16 -18.45 -9.00
CA PHE A 488 -16.76 -17.17 -9.58
C PHE A 488 -17.65 -16.00 -9.13
N CYS A 489 -18.12 -16.06 -7.87
CA CYS A 489 -18.91 -14.99 -7.28
C CYS A 489 -18.00 -13.98 -6.56
N TYR A 490 -17.47 -13.03 -7.30
CA TYR A 490 -16.59 -11.99 -6.75
C TYR A 490 -17.32 -11.07 -5.75
N GLU A 491 -18.64 -10.96 -5.80
CA GLU A 491 -19.38 -10.22 -4.78
C GLU A 491 -19.28 -10.80 -3.38
N VAL A 492 -19.01 -12.10 -3.26
CA VAL A 492 -18.72 -12.70 -1.95
C VAL A 492 -17.37 -12.21 -1.43
N GLN A 493 -16.38 -12.06 -2.31
CA GLN A 493 -15.10 -11.41 -1.98
C GLN A 493 -15.32 -9.96 -1.54
N GLU A 494 -16.03 -9.17 -2.37
CA GLU A 494 -16.36 -7.77 -2.06
C GLU A 494 -17.15 -7.63 -0.75
N ALA A 495 -17.98 -8.61 -0.40
CA ALA A 495 -18.70 -8.65 0.87
C ALA A 495 -17.78 -8.82 2.09
N TYR A 496 -16.70 -9.60 1.96
CA TYR A 496 -15.67 -9.69 3.00
C TYR A 496 -14.81 -8.43 3.02
N GLU A 497 -14.46 -7.89 1.86
CA GLU A 497 -13.70 -6.64 1.74
C GLU A 497 -14.41 -5.49 2.45
N ILE A 498 -15.68 -5.25 2.13
CA ILE A 498 -16.42 -4.11 2.73
C ILE A 498 -16.62 -4.26 4.24
N ARG A 499 -16.73 -5.49 4.77
CA ARG A 499 -16.73 -5.70 6.22
C ARG A 499 -15.41 -5.23 6.84
N GLY A 500 -14.28 -5.65 6.26
CA GLY A 500 -12.96 -5.23 6.70
C GLY A 500 -12.73 -3.72 6.53
N MET A 501 -13.20 -3.14 5.41
CA MET A 501 -13.11 -1.69 5.16
C MET A 501 -13.86 -0.87 6.22
N LEU A 502 -15.05 -1.31 6.66
CA LEU A 502 -15.80 -0.64 7.73
C LEU A 502 -15.05 -0.68 9.06
N ASP A 503 -14.46 -1.83 9.42
CA ASP A 503 -13.64 -1.95 10.62
C ASP A 503 -12.41 -1.05 10.54
N LEU A 504 -11.76 -1.03 9.37
CA LEU A 504 -10.55 -0.24 9.15
C LEU A 504 -10.85 1.27 9.13
N ALA A 505 -11.94 1.71 8.49
CA ALA A 505 -12.36 3.10 8.50
C ALA A 505 -12.55 3.64 9.93
N GLU A 506 -13.20 2.86 10.81
CA GLU A 506 -13.36 3.22 12.22
C GLU A 506 -12.02 3.42 12.91
N ILE A 507 -11.07 2.47 12.79
CA ILE A 507 -9.79 2.55 13.48
C ILE A 507 -8.87 3.63 12.87
N VAL A 508 -8.98 3.93 11.58
CA VAL A 508 -8.30 5.09 10.93
C VAL A 508 -8.81 6.40 11.53
N ILE A 509 -10.13 6.55 11.67
CA ILE A 509 -10.74 7.76 12.27
C ILE A 509 -10.33 7.89 13.74
N LEU A 510 -10.38 6.82 14.51
CA LEU A 510 -9.96 6.83 15.92
C LEU A 510 -8.49 7.19 16.07
N SER A 511 -7.61 6.70 15.19
CA SER A 511 -6.19 7.09 15.18
C SER A 511 -6.01 8.56 14.83
N ALA A 512 -6.79 9.09 13.87
CA ALA A 512 -6.76 10.50 13.49
C ALA A 512 -7.29 11.43 14.59
N LEU A 513 -8.27 11.01 15.38
CA LEU A 513 -8.78 11.73 16.55
C LEU A 513 -7.75 11.81 17.68
N ASP A 514 -7.03 10.70 17.90
CA ASP A 514 -6.01 10.62 18.96
C ASP A 514 -4.78 11.48 18.65
N ARG A 515 -4.35 11.58 17.38
CA ARG A 515 -3.21 12.43 16.98
C ARG A 515 -3.61 13.90 16.91
N LYS A 516 -3.16 14.66 17.92
CA LYS A 516 -3.44 16.09 18.08
C LYS A 516 -2.29 16.97 17.61
N GLU A 517 -1.85 16.74 16.37
CA GLU A 517 -0.81 17.54 15.70
C GLU A 517 -1.00 17.50 14.19
N THR A 518 -0.29 18.35 13.46
CA THR A 518 -0.10 18.29 12.01
C THR A 518 1.31 17.81 11.71
N ARG A 519 1.45 16.68 10.96
CA ARG A 519 2.73 16.09 10.58
C ARG A 519 2.64 15.37 9.24
N GLY A 520 3.55 15.67 8.31
CA GLY A 520 3.60 15.02 7.00
C GLY A 520 2.26 15.10 6.27
N HIS A 521 1.67 13.94 6.00
CA HIS A 521 0.38 13.82 5.33
C HIS A 521 -0.86 13.85 6.25
N HIS A 522 -0.67 13.91 7.57
CA HIS A 522 -1.76 14.11 8.52
C HIS A 522 -1.88 15.59 8.86
N TYR A 523 -2.98 16.21 8.44
CA TYR A 523 -3.20 17.63 8.67
C TYR A 523 -4.47 17.88 9.48
N ARG A 524 -4.29 18.46 10.68
CA ARG A 524 -5.36 18.85 11.61
C ARG A 524 -5.55 20.36 11.57
N LEU A 525 -6.76 20.81 11.20
CA LEU A 525 -7.13 22.24 11.21
C LEU A 525 -7.15 22.83 12.62
N ASP A 526 -7.59 22.02 13.56
CA ASP A 526 -7.69 22.36 14.98
C ASP A 526 -6.36 22.21 15.75
N TYR A 527 -5.39 21.46 15.19
CA TYR A 527 -4.02 21.27 15.71
C TYR A 527 -2.98 21.50 14.60
N PRO A 528 -2.83 22.75 14.09
CA PRO A 528 -2.00 23.02 12.91
C PRO A 528 -0.49 22.92 13.15
N GLN A 529 -0.07 22.83 14.41
CA GLN A 529 1.34 22.74 14.80
C GLN A 529 1.82 21.28 14.82
N THR A 530 3.11 21.09 14.51
CA THR A 530 3.79 19.80 14.69
C THR A 530 4.32 19.70 16.12
N ASP A 531 4.06 18.60 16.82
CA ASP A 531 4.61 18.36 18.15
C ASP A 531 6.14 18.25 18.08
N LYS A 532 6.82 18.81 19.07
CA LYS A 532 8.29 18.75 19.17
C LYS A 532 8.79 17.33 19.42
N THR A 533 8.02 16.52 20.14
CA THR A 533 8.36 15.13 20.45
C THR A 533 7.49 14.21 19.58
N PRO A 534 8.06 13.61 18.52
CA PRO A 534 7.30 12.70 17.66
C PRO A 534 6.88 11.44 18.44
N TYR A 535 5.68 10.95 18.13
CA TYR A 535 5.12 9.75 18.73
C TYR A 535 4.29 8.97 17.73
N HIS A 536 4.17 7.66 17.90
CA HIS A 536 3.23 6.83 17.16
C HIS A 536 1.89 6.74 17.86
N THR A 537 0.81 6.81 17.10
CA THR A 537 -0.52 6.39 17.55
C THR A 537 -0.62 4.88 17.37
N SER A 538 -0.78 4.14 18.47
CA SER A 538 -0.92 2.68 18.47
C SER A 538 -2.34 2.29 18.81
N ILE A 539 -2.94 1.40 18.01
CA ILE A 539 -4.28 0.88 18.26
C ILE A 539 -4.28 -0.65 18.24
N ARG A 540 -5.00 -1.25 19.17
CA ARG A 540 -5.17 -2.73 19.26
C ARG A 540 -6.54 -3.10 19.80
N LEU A 541 -7.01 -4.29 19.45
CA LEU A 541 -8.23 -4.85 19.99
C LEU A 541 -7.92 -5.68 21.23
N VAL A 542 -8.50 -5.31 22.38
CA VAL A 542 -8.33 -6.05 23.64
C VAL A 542 -9.70 -6.34 24.23
N LYS A 543 -10.06 -7.61 24.31
CA LYS A 543 -11.38 -8.07 24.83
C LYS A 543 -12.58 -7.38 24.15
N GLY A 544 -12.47 -7.11 22.84
CA GLY A 544 -13.51 -6.45 22.05
C GLY A 544 -13.56 -4.93 22.16
N GLU A 545 -12.61 -4.30 22.87
CA GLU A 545 -12.52 -2.84 22.99
C GLU A 545 -11.28 -2.30 22.26
N HIS A 546 -11.42 -1.15 21.61
CA HIS A 546 -10.30 -0.41 21.04
C HIS A 546 -9.43 0.16 22.17
N LYS A 547 -8.15 -0.19 22.17
CA LYS A 547 -7.16 0.40 23.06
C LYS A 547 -6.20 1.23 22.25
N ILE A 548 -6.24 2.53 22.44
CA ILE A 548 -5.36 3.50 21.79
C ILE A 548 -4.31 3.94 22.80
N ALA A 549 -3.07 4.08 22.34
CA ALA A 549 -1.96 4.52 23.16
C ALA A 549 -0.91 5.24 22.31
N THR A 550 -0.33 6.26 22.88
CA THR A 550 0.86 6.91 22.32
C THR A 550 2.10 6.10 22.69
N ILE A 551 2.94 5.77 21.70
CA ILE A 551 4.21 5.10 21.91
C ILE A 551 5.38 5.91 21.34
N PRO A 552 6.57 5.90 21.97
CA PRO A 552 7.71 6.66 21.49
C PRO A 552 8.23 6.11 20.14
N VAL A 553 8.79 7.01 19.33
CA VAL A 553 9.48 6.62 18.10
C VAL A 553 10.80 5.96 18.45
N THR A 554 11.09 4.83 17.79
CA THR A 554 12.33 4.10 17.99
C THR A 554 13.49 4.83 17.33
N LYS A 555 14.57 5.03 18.07
CA LYS A 555 15.84 5.59 17.59
C LYS A 555 16.88 4.48 17.44
N LEU A 556 17.74 4.61 16.42
CA LEU A 556 18.86 3.68 16.24
C LEU A 556 19.76 3.78 17.48
N LYS A 557 20.03 2.63 18.09
CA LYS A 557 20.97 2.58 19.21
C LYS A 557 22.38 2.75 18.66
N SER A 558 23.06 3.80 19.13
CA SER A 558 24.47 4.06 18.84
C SER A 558 25.38 2.92 19.31
#